data_bc111ca7a0b5ae2570073fae1e025f37
#
_entry.id   bc111ca7a0b5ae2570073fae1e025f37
#
_cell.length_a   1.000
_cell.length_b   1.000
_cell.length_c   1.000
_cell.angle_alpha   90.00
_cell.angle_beta   90.00
_cell.angle_gamma   90.00
#
_symmetry.space_group_name_H-M   'P 1'
#
loop_
_entity.id
_entity.type
_entity.pdbx_description
1 polymer ?
#
loop_
_entity_poly.entity_id
_entity_poly.type
_entity_poly.pdbx_seq_one_letter_code
_entity_poly.pdbx_strand_id
1 'polypeptide(L)'
;MSSPDISQLAQASEAAYSGVDTVPRDYNKVNELSSPDISTFRHNNNYIIAHRGTDLASETKGKQIKADLGILLGNRDQNKLHKKRTRETEKIARQIKQTDPEHKIFLTGHSLGGSTAHHVMVKNPYVRENVTELHTFNAGSSPLQSKGLSPKNKAYSVIERKSTHHAIQGDAISASVKSNLIGKHKTYKNKKKPSIAQTVLNMTAPIVNRSPLGSLAHFAASKIADTLSAHSLDHFIDN
;
A
#
# COMPACT_ATOMS: atom_id res chain seq x y z
N MET A 1 -3.52 -3.06 -26.44
CA MET A 1 -4.27 -3.05 -25.16
C MET A 1 -3.48 -2.24 -24.15
N SER A 2 -4.16 -1.28 -23.49
CA SER A 2 -3.52 -0.38 -22.51
C SER A 2 -3.24 -1.11 -21.20
N SER A 3 -2.17 -0.71 -20.51
CA SER A 3 -1.92 -1.08 -19.11
C SER A 3 -2.98 -0.45 -18.21
N PRO A 4 -3.21 -1.01 -16.99
CA PRO A 4 -4.10 -0.38 -16.03
C PRO A 4 -3.60 1.03 -15.66
N ASP A 5 -4.52 1.95 -15.49
CA ASP A 5 -4.21 3.30 -15.01
C ASP A 5 -3.99 3.32 -13.48
N ILE A 6 -3.55 4.46 -12.96
CA ILE A 6 -3.26 4.62 -11.52
C ILE A 6 -4.53 4.47 -10.67
N SER A 7 -5.68 4.95 -11.17
CA SER A 7 -6.96 4.83 -10.48
C SER A 7 -7.40 3.37 -10.37
N GLN A 8 -7.30 2.60 -11.44
CA GLN A 8 -7.60 1.16 -11.44
C GLN A 8 -6.70 0.38 -10.48
N LEU A 9 -5.41 0.70 -10.39
CA LEU A 9 -4.47 0.07 -9.45
C LEU A 9 -4.77 0.46 -7.99
N ALA A 10 -5.20 1.71 -7.75
CA ALA A 10 -5.62 2.16 -6.43
C ALA A 10 -6.94 1.47 -6.01
N GLN A 11 -7.93 1.38 -6.91
CA GLN A 11 -9.18 0.64 -6.69
C GLN A 11 -8.91 -0.83 -6.38
N ALA A 12 -7.97 -1.48 -7.09
CA ALA A 12 -7.56 -2.86 -6.79
C ALA A 12 -6.94 -2.98 -5.39
N SER A 13 -6.14 -1.99 -4.99
CA SER A 13 -5.54 -1.97 -3.64
C SER A 13 -6.60 -1.77 -2.54
N GLU A 14 -7.65 -0.99 -2.81
CA GLU A 14 -8.80 -0.82 -1.91
C GLU A 14 -9.64 -2.10 -1.83
N ALA A 15 -9.97 -2.69 -2.98
CA ALA A 15 -10.73 -3.93 -3.07
C ALA A 15 -10.05 -5.15 -2.41
N ALA A 16 -8.77 -5.04 -2.07
CA ALA A 16 -8.07 -6.08 -1.31
C ALA A 16 -8.39 -6.07 0.19
N TYR A 17 -9.04 -5.00 0.72
CA TYR A 17 -9.49 -4.97 2.11
C TYR A 17 -10.77 -5.79 2.31
N SER A 18 -10.94 -6.37 3.50
CA SER A 18 -12.14 -7.14 3.83
C SER A 18 -13.38 -6.23 3.91
N GLY A 19 -14.50 -6.73 3.38
CA GLY A 19 -15.77 -6.02 3.40
C GLY A 19 -15.91 -4.92 2.36
N VAL A 20 -14.98 -4.81 1.42
CA VAL A 20 -15.05 -3.88 0.30
C VAL A 20 -15.42 -4.68 -0.96
N ASP A 21 -16.63 -4.45 -1.47
CA ASP A 21 -17.13 -5.11 -2.69
C ASP A 21 -16.75 -4.36 -3.98
N THR A 22 -15.86 -3.38 -3.88
CA THR A 22 -15.40 -2.65 -5.05
C THR A 22 -14.53 -3.55 -5.93
N VAL A 23 -14.74 -3.45 -7.23
CA VAL A 23 -13.89 -4.07 -8.24
C VAL A 23 -13.29 -2.94 -9.07
N PRO A 24 -12.00 -2.98 -9.45
CA PRO A 24 -11.45 -1.96 -10.33
C PRO A 24 -12.26 -1.85 -11.62
N ARG A 25 -12.44 -0.62 -12.10
CA ARG A 25 -13.18 -0.38 -13.35
C ARG A 25 -12.66 -1.27 -14.47
N ASP A 26 -13.58 -1.90 -15.20
CA ASP A 26 -13.33 -2.81 -16.33
C ASP A 26 -12.65 -4.14 -15.96
N TYR A 27 -12.39 -4.40 -14.69
CA TYR A 27 -11.78 -5.64 -14.21
C TYR A 27 -12.81 -6.57 -13.56
N ASN A 28 -12.55 -7.87 -13.63
CA ASN A 28 -13.30 -8.89 -12.92
C ASN A 28 -12.42 -9.55 -11.85
N LYS A 29 -12.97 -9.83 -10.69
CA LYS A 29 -12.26 -10.55 -9.62
C LYS A 29 -12.11 -12.03 -10.01
N VAL A 30 -10.90 -12.55 -9.86
CA VAL A 30 -10.55 -13.95 -10.12
C VAL A 30 -10.47 -14.67 -8.78
N ASN A 31 -11.58 -15.29 -8.35
CA ASN A 31 -11.70 -15.85 -7.00
C ASN A 31 -10.73 -17.00 -6.76
N GLU A 32 -10.50 -17.87 -7.75
CA GLU A 32 -9.58 -18.99 -7.70
C GLU A 32 -8.10 -18.59 -7.56
N LEU A 33 -7.77 -17.34 -7.91
CA LEU A 33 -6.45 -16.73 -7.75
C LEU A 33 -6.42 -15.72 -6.59
N SER A 34 -7.45 -15.70 -5.74
CA SER A 34 -7.55 -14.78 -4.61
C SER A 34 -7.50 -15.52 -3.28
N SER A 35 -7.10 -14.83 -2.23
CA SER A 35 -7.08 -15.32 -0.84
C SER A 35 -7.50 -14.18 0.10
N PRO A 36 -7.67 -14.42 1.42
CA PRO A 36 -7.96 -13.35 2.36
C PRO A 36 -6.93 -12.21 2.41
N ASP A 37 -5.71 -12.48 1.97
CA ASP A 37 -4.59 -11.53 1.98
C ASP A 37 -4.26 -10.94 0.61
N ILE A 38 -4.79 -11.52 -0.48
CA ILE A 38 -4.46 -11.15 -1.86
C ILE A 38 -5.74 -11.21 -2.70
N SER A 39 -6.07 -10.12 -3.38
CA SER A 39 -7.12 -10.10 -4.40
C SER A 39 -6.51 -10.04 -5.79
N THR A 40 -7.01 -10.87 -6.69
CA THR A 40 -6.57 -10.91 -8.08
C THR A 40 -7.70 -10.49 -9.00
N PHE A 41 -7.40 -9.61 -9.94
CA PHE A 41 -8.36 -9.08 -10.92
C PHE A 41 -7.82 -9.29 -12.33
N ARG A 42 -8.73 -9.46 -13.29
CA ARG A 42 -8.40 -9.68 -14.70
C ARG A 42 -9.21 -8.77 -15.61
N HIS A 43 -8.54 -8.16 -16.58
CA HIS A 43 -9.14 -7.54 -17.75
C HIS A 43 -8.31 -7.92 -18.98
N ASN A 44 -8.90 -8.68 -19.88
CA ASN A 44 -8.21 -9.22 -21.07
C ASN A 44 -6.90 -9.96 -20.70
N ASN A 45 -5.75 -9.50 -21.20
CA ASN A 45 -4.43 -10.07 -20.92
C ASN A 45 -3.75 -9.43 -19.69
N ASN A 46 -4.41 -8.52 -18.99
CA ASN A 46 -3.86 -7.85 -17.81
C ASN A 46 -4.41 -8.48 -16.54
N TYR A 47 -3.51 -8.83 -15.62
CA TYR A 47 -3.84 -9.25 -14.26
C TYR A 47 -3.30 -8.24 -13.26
N ILE A 48 -4.11 -7.88 -12.27
CA ILE A 48 -3.69 -7.09 -11.11
C ILE A 48 -3.70 -8.01 -9.90
N ILE A 49 -2.57 -8.16 -9.22
CA ILE A 49 -2.43 -8.86 -7.94
C ILE A 49 -2.29 -7.79 -6.86
N ALA A 50 -3.31 -7.62 -6.03
CA ALA A 50 -3.38 -6.60 -5.00
C ALA A 50 -3.19 -7.20 -3.60
N HIS A 51 -2.17 -6.74 -2.89
CA HIS A 51 -1.91 -7.13 -1.50
C HIS A 51 -2.73 -6.29 -0.53
N ARG A 52 -3.42 -6.96 0.39
CA ARG A 52 -4.17 -6.32 1.47
C ARG A 52 -3.23 -5.62 2.43
N GLY A 53 -3.58 -4.37 2.80
CA GLY A 53 -2.96 -3.64 3.91
C GLY A 53 -3.56 -4.02 5.27
N THR A 54 -3.21 -3.26 6.31
CA THR A 54 -3.85 -3.37 7.63
C THR A 54 -5.21 -2.71 7.58
N ASP A 55 -6.25 -3.41 8.04
CA ASP A 55 -7.60 -2.88 8.12
C ASP A 55 -7.77 -2.05 9.40
N LEU A 56 -7.54 -0.76 9.28
CA LEU A 56 -7.68 0.17 10.40
C LEU A 56 -9.14 0.45 10.78
N ALA A 57 -10.10 0.09 9.92
CA ALA A 57 -11.53 0.36 10.14
C ALA A 57 -12.22 -0.77 10.93
N SER A 58 -11.74 -2.01 10.83
CA SER A 58 -12.38 -3.19 11.42
C SER A 58 -12.08 -3.40 12.90
N GLU A 59 -11.13 -2.68 13.50
CA GLU A 59 -10.66 -2.98 14.84
C GLU A 59 -10.70 -1.79 15.79
N THR A 60 -11.28 -2.06 16.94
CA THR A 60 -11.51 -1.17 18.07
C THR A 60 -10.36 -0.18 18.33
N LYS A 61 -10.60 1.05 17.86
CA LYS A 61 -10.10 2.36 18.31
C LYS A 61 -8.84 2.40 19.20
N GLY A 62 -7.76 2.86 18.63
CA GLY A 62 -6.68 3.58 19.36
C GLY A 62 -5.50 2.76 19.89
N LYS A 63 -5.68 1.55 20.36
CA LYS A 63 -4.56 0.71 20.86
C LYS A 63 -3.83 -0.04 19.73
N GLN A 64 -4.53 -0.39 18.68
CA GLN A 64 -4.03 -1.18 17.58
C GLN A 64 -3.23 -0.37 16.57
N ILE A 65 -3.58 0.90 16.34
CA ILE A 65 -2.80 1.82 15.46
C ILE A 65 -1.33 1.90 15.89
N LYS A 66 -1.07 1.91 17.21
CA LYS A 66 0.33 1.92 17.75
C LYS A 66 1.03 0.57 17.55
N ALA A 67 0.30 -0.55 17.67
CA ALA A 67 0.86 -1.88 17.45
C ALA A 67 1.17 -2.08 15.97
N ASP A 68 0.29 -1.65 15.07
CA ASP A 68 0.43 -1.79 13.62
C ASP A 68 1.50 -0.85 13.04
N LEU A 69 1.67 0.36 13.59
CA LEU A 69 2.86 1.18 13.31
C LEU A 69 4.15 0.49 13.78
N GLY A 70 4.12 -0.18 14.91
CA GLY A 70 5.25 -0.98 15.41
C GLY A 70 5.57 -2.17 14.49
N ILE A 71 4.55 -2.79 13.90
CA ILE A 71 4.68 -3.86 12.90
C ILE A 71 5.33 -3.31 11.61
N LEU A 72 4.93 -2.14 11.14
CA LEU A 72 5.55 -1.45 9.99
C LEU A 72 7.04 -1.16 10.21
N LEU A 73 7.48 -1.05 11.46
CA LEU A 73 8.86 -0.73 11.84
C LEU A 73 9.78 -1.93 12.07
N GLY A 74 9.33 -3.19 11.85
CA GLY A 74 10.26 -4.32 11.79
C GLY A 74 10.08 -5.47 12.77
N ASN A 75 8.87 -5.76 13.23
CA ASN A 75 8.60 -6.86 14.16
C ASN A 75 8.74 -8.25 13.48
N ARG A 76 9.07 -9.30 14.27
CA ARG A 76 9.27 -10.70 13.81
C ARG A 76 8.07 -11.29 13.07
N ASP A 77 6.85 -10.86 13.39
CA ASP A 77 5.62 -11.35 12.76
C ASP A 77 5.46 -10.86 11.31
N GLN A 78 6.01 -9.71 10.97
CA GLN A 78 6.10 -9.23 9.59
C GLN A 78 6.84 -10.22 8.67
N ASN A 79 7.90 -10.84 9.16
CA ASN A 79 8.68 -11.80 8.37
C ASN A 79 7.86 -13.04 8.00
N LYS A 80 6.98 -13.53 8.89
CA LYS A 80 6.09 -14.66 8.60
C LYS A 80 5.04 -14.29 7.56
N LEU A 81 4.41 -13.12 7.73
CA LEU A 81 3.41 -12.58 6.80
C LEU A 81 4.02 -12.38 5.41
N HIS A 82 5.16 -11.72 5.33
CA HIS A 82 5.85 -11.48 4.06
C HIS A 82 6.25 -12.80 3.37
N LYS A 83 6.76 -13.80 4.11
CA LYS A 83 7.08 -15.11 3.54
C LYS A 83 5.86 -15.83 3.00
N LYS A 84 4.74 -15.82 3.75
CA LYS A 84 3.47 -16.41 3.30
C LYS A 84 3.01 -15.76 2.00
N ARG A 85 2.84 -14.44 2.00
CA ARG A 85 2.36 -13.67 0.85
C ARG A 85 3.30 -13.76 -0.36
N THR A 86 4.62 -13.87 -0.13
CA THR A 86 5.59 -14.08 -1.22
C THR A 86 5.34 -15.41 -1.94
N ARG A 87 5.11 -16.50 -1.20
CA ARG A 87 4.82 -17.82 -1.79
C ARG A 87 3.48 -17.83 -2.52
N GLU A 88 2.46 -17.21 -1.94
CA GLU A 88 1.12 -17.09 -2.56
C GLU A 88 1.21 -16.29 -3.87
N THR A 89 1.89 -15.14 -3.87
CA THR A 89 2.08 -14.32 -5.08
C THR A 89 2.83 -15.09 -6.16
N GLU A 90 3.87 -15.85 -5.80
CA GLU A 90 4.60 -16.69 -6.76
C GLU A 90 3.68 -17.74 -7.36
N LYS A 91 2.88 -18.43 -6.53
CA LYS A 91 1.92 -19.44 -7.02
C LYS A 91 0.94 -18.82 -8.02
N ILE A 92 0.35 -17.68 -7.68
CA ILE A 92 -0.59 -16.95 -8.55
C ILE A 92 0.10 -16.55 -9.87
N ALA A 93 1.28 -15.95 -9.78
CA ALA A 93 2.03 -15.53 -10.97
C ALA A 93 2.39 -16.72 -11.89
N ARG A 94 2.75 -17.87 -11.31
CA ARG A 94 3.00 -19.10 -12.08
C ARG A 94 1.74 -19.59 -12.76
N GLN A 95 0.60 -19.65 -12.08
CA GLN A 95 -0.66 -20.07 -12.67
C GLN A 95 -1.08 -19.17 -13.84
N ILE A 96 -0.96 -17.84 -13.67
CA ILE A 96 -1.24 -16.88 -14.75
C ILE A 96 -0.34 -17.16 -15.97
N LYS A 97 0.97 -17.30 -15.75
CA LYS A 97 1.94 -17.51 -16.84
C LYS A 97 1.87 -18.89 -17.48
N GLN A 98 1.39 -19.89 -16.76
CA GLN A 98 1.13 -21.23 -17.32
C GLN A 98 -0.07 -21.22 -18.27
N THR A 99 -1.08 -20.37 -18.02
CA THR A 99 -2.25 -20.24 -18.90
C THR A 99 -1.86 -19.54 -20.20
N ASP A 100 -1.11 -18.45 -20.11
CA ASP A 100 -0.56 -17.72 -21.26
C ASP A 100 0.69 -16.94 -20.82
N PRO A 101 1.88 -17.24 -21.39
CA PRO A 101 3.11 -16.52 -21.08
C PRO A 101 3.06 -15.01 -21.38
N GLU A 102 2.21 -14.58 -22.31
CA GLU A 102 2.07 -13.17 -22.71
C GLU A 102 1.19 -12.34 -21.76
N HIS A 103 0.49 -12.98 -20.80
CA HIS A 103 -0.27 -12.25 -19.80
C HIS A 103 0.63 -11.27 -19.03
N LYS A 104 0.15 -10.03 -18.89
CA LYS A 104 0.83 -8.98 -18.11
C LYS A 104 0.35 -9.02 -16.67
N ILE A 105 1.29 -8.95 -15.73
CA ILE A 105 1.02 -9.00 -14.30
C ILE A 105 1.42 -7.65 -13.70
N PHE A 106 0.45 -6.98 -13.06
CA PHE A 106 0.65 -5.75 -12.30
C PHE A 106 0.50 -6.08 -10.82
N LEU A 107 1.48 -5.68 -10.03
CA LEU A 107 1.48 -5.90 -8.59
C LEU A 107 1.16 -4.58 -7.89
N THR A 108 0.27 -4.61 -6.91
CA THR A 108 -0.13 -3.39 -6.20
C THR A 108 -0.43 -3.63 -4.71
N GLY A 109 -0.57 -2.56 -3.97
CA GLY A 109 -1.00 -2.58 -2.57
C GLY A 109 -0.87 -1.22 -1.90
N HIS A 110 -1.69 -1.02 -0.88
CA HIS A 110 -1.72 0.17 -0.05
C HIS A 110 -1.12 -0.11 1.33
N SER A 111 -0.43 0.86 1.91
CA SER A 111 0.11 0.77 3.27
C SER A 111 1.00 -0.48 3.46
N LEU A 112 0.71 -1.36 4.42
CA LEU A 112 1.39 -2.65 4.62
C LEU A 112 1.29 -3.56 3.37
N GLY A 113 0.19 -3.50 2.62
CA GLY A 113 0.04 -4.22 1.35
C GLY A 113 1.07 -3.78 0.32
N GLY A 114 1.30 -2.47 0.20
CA GLY A 114 2.34 -1.90 -0.66
C GLY A 114 3.75 -2.31 -0.23
N SER A 115 4.00 -2.28 1.09
CA SER A 115 5.25 -2.79 1.67
C SER A 115 5.49 -4.27 1.31
N THR A 116 4.45 -5.09 1.41
CA THR A 116 4.52 -6.52 1.09
C THR A 116 4.75 -6.73 -0.41
N ALA A 117 4.05 -6.01 -1.28
CA ALA A 117 4.24 -6.10 -2.72
C ALA A 117 5.68 -5.77 -3.14
N HIS A 118 6.27 -4.72 -2.57
CA HIS A 118 7.68 -4.39 -2.78
C HIS A 118 8.61 -5.49 -2.23
N HIS A 119 8.33 -6.03 -1.03
CA HIS A 119 9.11 -7.13 -0.44
C HIS A 119 9.12 -8.36 -1.36
N VAL A 120 7.99 -8.70 -1.97
CA VAL A 120 7.88 -9.80 -2.94
C VAL A 120 8.82 -9.57 -4.13
N MET A 121 8.85 -8.37 -4.70
CA MET A 121 9.77 -8.02 -5.78
C MET A 121 11.25 -8.15 -5.36
N VAL A 122 11.57 -7.80 -4.11
CA VAL A 122 12.94 -7.89 -3.58
C VAL A 122 13.37 -9.34 -3.37
N LYS A 123 12.50 -10.17 -2.80
CA LYS A 123 12.87 -11.52 -2.31
C LYS A 123 12.58 -12.65 -3.28
N ASN A 124 11.70 -12.45 -4.27
CA ASN A 124 11.31 -13.50 -5.19
C ASN A 124 11.79 -13.22 -6.63
N PRO A 125 12.81 -13.92 -7.12
CA PRO A 125 13.32 -13.73 -8.49
C PRO A 125 12.27 -14.00 -9.56
N TYR A 126 11.46 -15.07 -9.40
CA TYR A 126 10.44 -15.42 -10.38
C TYR A 126 9.41 -14.31 -10.55
N VAL A 127 8.85 -13.81 -9.43
CA VAL A 127 7.88 -12.72 -9.46
C VAL A 127 8.50 -11.44 -10.04
N ARG A 128 9.70 -11.09 -9.61
CA ARG A 128 10.43 -9.91 -10.13
C ARG A 128 10.61 -9.93 -11.64
N GLU A 129 10.89 -11.09 -12.22
CA GLU A 129 11.08 -11.23 -13.65
C GLU A 129 9.76 -11.20 -14.42
N ASN A 130 8.72 -11.83 -13.90
CA ASN A 130 7.44 -12.01 -14.59
C ASN A 130 6.40 -10.90 -14.33
N VAL A 131 6.57 -10.09 -13.29
CA VAL A 131 5.75 -8.88 -13.06
C VAL A 131 6.16 -7.80 -14.05
N THR A 132 5.17 -7.20 -14.69
CA THR A 132 5.35 -6.09 -15.64
C THR A 132 5.71 -4.81 -14.88
N GLU A 133 4.87 -4.44 -13.90
CA GLU A 133 5.05 -3.24 -13.08
C GLU A 133 4.55 -3.48 -11.64
N LEU A 134 5.16 -2.75 -10.70
CA LEU A 134 4.74 -2.62 -9.32
C LEU A 134 4.33 -1.18 -9.05
N HIS A 135 3.13 -0.98 -8.51
CA HIS A 135 2.67 0.30 -7.98
C HIS A 135 2.26 0.17 -6.53
N THR A 136 2.78 1.01 -5.66
CA THR A 136 2.39 1.03 -4.25
C THR A 136 1.81 2.38 -3.87
N PHE A 137 0.85 2.40 -2.95
CA PHE A 137 0.16 3.59 -2.49
C PHE A 137 0.38 3.78 -0.99
N ASN A 138 0.90 4.93 -0.60
CA ASN A 138 1.22 5.28 0.79
C ASN A 138 1.91 4.13 1.55
N ALA A 139 2.81 3.41 0.87
CA ALA A 139 3.44 2.22 1.42
C ALA A 139 4.41 2.57 2.53
N GLY A 140 4.35 1.80 3.61
CA GLY A 140 5.40 1.74 4.61
C GLY A 140 6.58 0.87 4.14
N SER A 141 7.74 1.03 4.75
CA SER A 141 8.84 0.08 4.55
C SER A 141 9.74 -0.01 5.78
N SER A 142 10.36 -1.18 5.96
CA SER A 142 11.40 -1.38 6.96
C SER A 142 12.78 -1.17 6.33
N PRO A 143 13.76 -0.60 7.05
CA PRO A 143 15.14 -0.53 6.60
C PRO A 143 15.76 -1.88 6.20
N LEU A 144 15.19 -2.99 6.72
CA LEU A 144 15.65 -4.35 6.42
C LEU A 144 15.09 -4.89 5.11
N GLN A 145 14.10 -4.22 4.49
CA GLN A 145 13.36 -4.73 3.34
C GLN A 145 14.23 -4.84 2.09
N SER A 146 15.07 -3.86 1.85
CA SER A 146 16.04 -3.81 0.73
C SER A 146 17.43 -4.31 1.13
N LYS A 147 17.61 -4.81 2.36
CA LYS A 147 18.92 -5.30 2.84
C LYS A 147 19.50 -6.37 1.91
N GLY A 148 20.73 -6.17 1.50
CA GLY A 148 21.46 -7.06 0.58
C GLY A 148 21.31 -6.73 -0.91
N LEU A 149 20.51 -5.71 -1.25
CA LEU A 149 20.46 -5.15 -2.60
C LEU A 149 21.22 -3.82 -2.66
N SER A 150 21.99 -3.63 -3.68
CA SER A 150 22.71 -2.39 -3.97
C SER A 150 22.50 -1.99 -5.44
N PRO A 151 22.75 -0.73 -5.82
CA PRO A 151 22.63 -0.28 -7.22
C PRO A 151 23.49 -1.09 -8.22
N LYS A 152 24.52 -1.78 -7.75
CA LYS A 152 25.36 -2.65 -8.57
C LYS A 152 24.72 -4.03 -8.85
N ASN A 153 23.63 -4.39 -8.18
CA ASN A 153 22.98 -5.67 -8.31
C ASN A 153 21.93 -5.63 -9.44
N LYS A 154 21.97 -6.61 -10.37
CA LYS A 154 20.98 -6.75 -11.45
C LYS A 154 19.54 -6.76 -10.92
N ALA A 155 19.29 -7.40 -9.79
CA ALA A 155 17.96 -7.40 -9.17
C ALA A 155 17.50 -5.99 -8.76
N TYR A 156 18.39 -5.15 -8.25
CA TYR A 156 18.09 -3.75 -7.91
C TYR A 156 17.61 -2.99 -9.16
N SER A 157 18.37 -3.04 -10.25
CA SER A 157 18.03 -2.32 -11.49
C SER A 157 16.69 -2.77 -12.10
N VAL A 158 16.35 -4.06 -11.98
CA VAL A 158 15.05 -4.58 -12.43
C VAL A 158 13.91 -4.00 -11.58
N ILE A 159 14.06 -4.03 -10.23
CA ILE A 159 13.05 -3.49 -9.31
C ILE A 159 12.88 -1.98 -9.54
N GLU A 160 13.99 -1.24 -9.61
CA GLU A 160 13.99 0.21 -9.83
C GLU A 160 13.23 0.62 -11.09
N ARG A 161 13.45 -0.09 -12.20
CA ARG A 161 12.78 0.18 -13.46
C ARG A 161 11.29 -0.14 -13.43
N LYS A 162 10.90 -1.22 -12.75
CA LYS A 162 9.52 -1.74 -12.73
C LYS A 162 8.66 -1.13 -11.62
N SER A 163 9.23 -0.41 -10.65
CA SER A 163 8.50 0.00 -9.45
C SER A 163 8.23 1.51 -9.42
N THR A 164 7.00 1.88 -9.07
CA THR A 164 6.60 3.26 -8.78
C THR A 164 5.86 3.31 -7.45
N HIS A 165 6.32 4.20 -6.56
CA HIS A 165 5.77 4.39 -5.23
C HIS A 165 5.04 5.74 -5.17
N HIS A 166 3.73 5.68 -4.96
CA HIS A 166 2.84 6.83 -4.87
C HIS A 166 2.60 7.20 -3.42
N ALA A 167 2.80 8.46 -3.07
CA ALA A 167 2.60 8.97 -1.72
C ALA A 167 1.86 10.31 -1.73
N ILE A 168 1.02 10.55 -0.74
CA ILE A 168 0.37 11.83 -0.50
C ILE A 168 1.25 12.68 0.42
N GLN A 169 1.38 13.96 0.11
CA GLN A 169 2.08 14.90 0.95
C GLN A 169 1.41 14.98 2.34
N GLY A 170 2.18 14.77 3.40
CA GLY A 170 1.69 14.77 4.77
C GLY A 170 1.35 13.37 5.31
N ASP A 171 1.41 12.32 4.48
CA ASP A 171 1.34 10.94 4.99
C ASP A 171 2.62 10.58 5.75
N ALA A 172 2.51 10.42 7.06
CA ALA A 172 3.65 10.14 7.92
C ALA A 172 4.26 8.74 7.71
N ILE A 173 3.46 7.78 7.24
CA ILE A 173 3.90 6.40 7.00
C ILE A 173 4.84 6.39 5.80
N SER A 174 4.43 6.95 4.67
CA SER A 174 5.25 6.97 3.47
C SER A 174 6.43 7.97 3.57
N ALA A 175 6.27 9.07 4.33
CA ALA A 175 7.32 10.06 4.51
C ALA A 175 8.56 9.51 5.24
N SER A 176 8.34 8.60 6.21
CA SER A 176 9.42 8.01 7.03
C SER A 176 10.27 6.96 6.29
N VAL A 177 9.88 6.55 5.07
CA VAL A 177 10.39 5.32 4.45
C VAL A 177 10.80 5.43 2.99
N LYS A 178 10.78 6.65 2.41
CA LYS A 178 11.16 6.87 0.99
C LYS A 178 12.50 6.24 0.60
N SER A 179 13.48 6.22 1.51
CA SER A 179 14.82 5.70 1.24
C SER A 179 14.92 4.17 1.17
N ASN A 180 13.89 3.44 1.61
CA ASN A 180 13.93 1.99 1.74
C ASN A 180 13.19 1.24 0.62
N LEU A 181 12.39 1.95 -0.19
CA LEU A 181 11.69 1.40 -1.34
C LEU A 181 12.49 1.67 -2.61
N ILE A 182 12.86 0.61 -3.32
CA ILE A 182 13.59 0.68 -4.58
C ILE A 182 12.60 0.98 -5.70
N GLY A 183 12.76 2.11 -6.41
CA GLY A 183 11.89 2.51 -7.51
C GLY A 183 11.74 4.01 -7.64
N LYS A 184 10.85 4.42 -8.54
CA LYS A 184 10.48 5.82 -8.74
C LYS A 184 9.52 6.26 -7.64
N HIS A 185 9.71 7.47 -7.10
CA HIS A 185 8.83 8.03 -6.08
C HIS A 185 8.04 9.21 -6.65
N LYS A 186 6.72 9.15 -6.54
CA LYS A 186 5.79 10.23 -6.92
C LYS A 186 5.06 10.71 -5.68
N THR A 187 5.09 12.01 -5.42
CA THR A 187 4.37 12.62 -4.30
C THR A 187 3.29 13.53 -4.85
N TYR A 188 2.07 13.35 -4.35
CA TYR A 188 0.88 14.10 -4.74
C TYR A 188 0.48 15.06 -3.62
N LYS A 189 -0.05 16.23 -3.98
CA LYS A 189 -0.59 17.18 -3.01
C LYS A 189 -1.84 16.57 -2.34
N ASN A 190 -1.96 16.78 -1.05
CA ASN A 190 -3.20 16.44 -0.35
C ASN A 190 -4.30 17.42 -0.78
N LYS A 191 -5.28 16.94 -1.55
CA LYS A 191 -6.41 17.75 -2.06
C LYS A 191 -7.62 17.75 -1.12
N LYS A 192 -7.65 16.90 -0.10
CA LYS A 192 -8.79 16.82 0.81
C LYS A 192 -8.81 18.03 1.73
N LYS A 193 -9.98 18.65 1.79
CA LYS A 193 -10.32 19.58 2.89
C LYS A 193 -10.24 18.81 4.22
N PRO A 194 -9.91 19.49 5.33
CA PRO A 194 -9.89 18.84 6.63
C PRO A 194 -11.21 18.07 6.85
N SER A 195 -11.11 16.84 7.34
CA SER A 195 -12.27 16.01 7.63
C SER A 195 -13.22 16.74 8.60
N ILE A 196 -14.49 16.34 8.64
CA ILE A 196 -15.46 16.89 9.63
C ILE A 196 -14.87 16.78 11.04
N ALA A 197 -14.18 15.67 11.36
CA ALA A 197 -13.46 15.50 12.61
C ALA A 197 -12.39 16.58 12.83
N GLN A 198 -11.63 16.93 11.79
CA GLN A 198 -10.63 18.01 11.84
C GLN A 198 -11.30 19.38 12.00
N THR A 199 -12.43 19.61 11.33
CA THR A 199 -13.19 20.85 11.44
C THR A 199 -13.74 21.01 12.85
N VAL A 200 -14.34 19.95 13.43
CA VAL A 200 -14.83 19.93 14.82
C VAL A 200 -13.66 20.12 15.80
N LEU A 201 -12.54 19.45 15.59
CA LEU A 201 -11.35 19.60 16.42
C LEU A 201 -10.84 21.07 16.41
N ASN A 202 -10.80 21.69 15.24
CA ASN A 202 -10.38 23.08 15.09
C ASN A 202 -11.37 24.07 15.74
N MET A 203 -12.68 23.78 15.68
CA MET A 203 -13.72 24.59 16.35
C MET A 203 -13.66 24.47 17.86
N THR A 204 -13.27 23.34 18.42
CA THR A 204 -13.14 23.13 19.86
C THR A 204 -11.79 23.55 20.42
N ALA A 205 -10.81 23.82 19.56
CA ALA A 205 -9.46 24.25 19.96
C ALA A 205 -9.43 25.43 20.95
N PRO A 206 -10.22 26.52 20.78
CA PRO A 206 -10.22 27.63 21.72
C PRO A 206 -10.67 27.26 23.12
N ILE A 207 -11.51 26.23 23.25
CA ILE A 207 -12.06 25.76 24.52
C ILE A 207 -11.06 24.83 25.22
N VAL A 208 -10.43 23.94 24.46
CA VAL A 208 -9.52 22.90 24.99
C VAL A 208 -8.12 23.48 25.28
N ASN A 209 -7.70 24.47 24.52
CA ASN A 209 -6.38 25.11 24.68
C ASN A 209 -6.20 26.04 25.88
N ARG A 210 -7.21 26.11 26.78
CA ARG A 210 -7.10 26.89 28.04
C ARG A 210 -6.19 26.23 29.08
N SER A 211 -5.72 25.00 28.83
CA SER A 211 -4.71 24.35 29.68
C SER A 211 -3.56 23.80 28.83
N PRO A 212 -2.32 23.73 29.36
CA PRO A 212 -1.17 23.18 28.64
C PRO A 212 -1.39 21.74 28.19
N LEU A 213 -2.07 20.91 28.97
CA LEU A 213 -2.42 19.52 28.66
C LEU A 213 -3.47 19.42 27.54
N GLY A 214 -4.47 20.32 27.55
CA GLY A 214 -5.48 20.37 26.50
C GLY A 214 -4.91 20.78 25.14
N SER A 215 -4.01 21.74 25.09
CA SER A 215 -3.35 22.16 23.85
C SER A 215 -2.47 21.06 23.25
N LEU A 216 -1.77 20.29 24.09
CA LEU A 216 -0.94 19.16 23.63
C LEU A 216 -1.81 18.01 23.09
N ALA A 217 -2.90 17.69 23.76
CA ALA A 217 -3.85 16.66 23.33
C ALA A 217 -4.53 17.05 22.00
N HIS A 218 -4.92 18.31 21.84
CA HIS A 218 -5.52 18.83 20.61
C HIS A 218 -4.52 18.78 19.45
N PHE A 219 -3.27 19.21 19.65
CA PHE A 219 -2.24 19.15 18.65
C PHE A 219 -1.95 17.72 18.19
N ALA A 220 -1.85 16.76 19.13
CA ALA A 220 -1.64 15.36 18.83
C ALA A 220 -2.82 14.76 18.02
N ALA A 221 -4.06 15.06 18.42
CA ALA A 221 -5.26 14.60 17.72
C ALA A 221 -5.37 15.19 16.31
N SER A 222 -5.07 16.47 16.14
CA SER A 222 -5.01 17.13 14.82
C SER A 222 -3.99 16.46 13.90
N LYS A 223 -2.78 16.20 14.38
CA LYS A 223 -1.74 15.51 13.61
C LYS A 223 -2.12 14.10 13.20
N ILE A 224 -2.80 13.36 14.09
CA ILE A 224 -3.30 12.01 13.78
C ILE A 224 -4.38 12.07 12.67
N ALA A 225 -5.33 13.01 12.78
CA ALA A 225 -6.39 13.17 11.78
C ALA A 225 -5.85 13.57 10.41
N ASP A 226 -4.89 14.48 10.35
CA ASP A 226 -4.20 14.86 9.10
C ASP A 226 -3.47 13.68 8.47
N THR A 227 -2.76 12.89 9.29
CA THR A 227 -2.04 11.69 8.83
C THR A 227 -2.99 10.64 8.28
N LEU A 228 -4.10 10.35 8.97
CA LEU A 228 -5.11 9.38 8.51
C LEU A 228 -5.76 9.83 7.20
N SER A 229 -6.08 11.12 7.07
CA SER A 229 -6.62 11.68 5.83
C SER A 229 -5.64 11.55 4.67
N ALA A 230 -4.37 11.89 4.87
CA ALA A 230 -3.34 11.75 3.84
C ALA A 230 -3.03 10.29 3.49
N HIS A 231 -3.31 9.36 4.42
CA HIS A 231 -3.06 7.92 4.20
C HIS A 231 -4.15 7.21 3.38
N SER A 232 -5.28 7.87 3.11
CA SER A 232 -6.40 7.29 2.34
C SER A 232 -6.05 7.05 0.86
N LEU A 233 -6.67 6.03 0.27
CA LEU A 233 -6.60 5.73 -1.18
C LEU A 233 -7.45 6.66 -2.04
N ASP A 234 -8.45 7.35 -1.48
CA ASP A 234 -9.38 8.22 -2.23
C ASP A 234 -8.66 9.25 -3.10
N HIS A 235 -7.47 9.72 -2.65
CA HIS A 235 -6.65 10.66 -3.41
C HIS A 235 -6.16 10.14 -4.77
N PHE A 236 -6.14 8.83 -4.96
CA PHE A 236 -5.66 8.18 -6.17
C PHE A 236 -6.80 7.66 -7.03
N ILE A 237 -8.00 7.46 -6.45
CA ILE A 237 -9.17 6.89 -7.12
C ILE A 237 -9.93 7.96 -7.90
N ASP A 238 -10.07 9.17 -7.34
CA ASP A 238 -10.88 10.27 -7.88
C ASP A 238 -10.11 11.18 -8.88
N ASN A 239 -8.95 10.77 -9.34
CA ASN A 239 -8.17 11.46 -10.37
C ASN A 239 -8.19 10.60 -11.65
#